data_0595e0f2089e1a7bfa87c2928d2a29d5
#
_entry.id   0595e0f2089e1a7bfa87c2928d2a29d5
#
_cell.length_a   1.000
_cell.length_b   1.000
_cell.length_c   1.000
_cell.angle_alpha   90.00
_cell.angle_beta   90.00
_cell.angle_gamma   90.00
#
_symmetry.space_group_name_H-M   'P 1'
#
loop_
_entity.id
_entity.type
_entity.pdbx_description
1 polymer ?
#
loop_
_entity_poly.entity_id
_entity_poly.type
_entity_poly.pdbx_seq_one_letter_code
_entity_poly.pdbx_strand_id
1 'polypeptide(L)'
;MLSRIVITMMCVASLSGCASFISSGTGAEPVGVSSGVRSLGQVFIDSSIERTAKINLYKLDARFKQSRVNVNSFHSNVLLTGQVPDAHLKQLAEDNVRAMSDVKTIHNYITIGPQIGYGAI
;
A
#
# COMPACT_ATOMS: atom_id res chain seq x y z
N MET A 1 -44.38 24.04 -3.17
CA MET A 1 -44.28 22.72 -2.50
C MET A 1 -43.90 21.61 -3.47
N LEU A 2 -44.58 21.44 -4.55
CA LEU A 2 -44.26 20.40 -5.55
C LEU A 2 -42.85 20.56 -6.16
N SER A 3 -42.39 21.77 -6.40
CA SER A 3 -41.05 22.05 -6.91
C SER A 3 -39.93 21.62 -5.97
N ARG A 4 -40.12 21.75 -4.66
CA ARG A 4 -39.15 21.33 -3.67
C ARG A 4 -39.08 19.80 -3.52
N ILE A 5 -40.21 19.15 -3.65
CA ILE A 5 -40.30 17.68 -3.59
C ILE A 5 -39.63 17.05 -4.80
N VAL A 6 -39.83 17.64 -5.97
CA VAL A 6 -39.21 17.18 -7.21
C VAL A 6 -37.68 17.33 -7.17
N ILE A 7 -37.18 18.43 -6.62
CA ILE A 7 -35.73 18.67 -6.48
C ILE A 7 -35.14 17.67 -5.49
N THR A 8 -35.82 17.40 -4.38
CA THR A 8 -35.34 16.42 -3.37
C THR A 8 -35.34 15.01 -3.93
N MET A 9 -36.35 14.67 -4.73
CA MET A 9 -36.43 13.35 -5.36
C MET A 9 -35.37 13.15 -6.45
N MET A 10 -35.02 14.21 -7.14
CA MET A 10 -33.99 14.18 -8.17
C MET A 10 -32.57 14.04 -7.59
N CYS A 11 -32.31 14.61 -6.41
CA CYS A 11 -31.05 14.43 -5.70
C CYS A 11 -30.84 13.00 -5.17
N VAL A 12 -31.91 12.35 -4.72
CA VAL A 12 -31.85 10.95 -4.24
C VAL A 12 -31.59 9.99 -5.40
N ALA A 13 -32.14 10.25 -6.56
CA ALA A 13 -31.91 9.42 -7.75
C ALA A 13 -30.45 9.50 -8.25
N SER A 14 -29.80 10.66 -8.12
CA SER A 14 -28.40 10.79 -8.53
C SER A 14 -27.42 10.07 -7.62
N LEU A 15 -27.72 9.94 -6.34
CA LEU A 15 -26.90 9.17 -5.39
C LEU A 15 -26.95 7.67 -5.64
N SER A 16 -28.11 7.15 -6.02
CA SER A 16 -28.24 5.72 -6.36
C SER A 16 -27.53 5.35 -7.66
N GLY A 17 -27.41 6.27 -8.59
CA GLY A 17 -26.66 6.07 -9.83
C GLY A 17 -25.17 5.85 -9.62
N CYS A 18 -24.56 6.59 -8.70
CA CYS A 18 -23.15 6.42 -8.37
C CYS A 18 -22.85 5.06 -7.73
N ALA A 19 -23.72 4.59 -6.85
CA ALA A 19 -23.57 3.29 -6.21
C ALA A 19 -23.69 2.15 -7.24
N SER A 20 -24.60 2.27 -8.20
CA SER A 20 -24.74 1.27 -9.27
C SER A 20 -23.53 1.21 -10.19
N PHE A 21 -22.89 2.33 -10.47
CA PHE A 21 -21.70 2.39 -11.29
C PHE A 21 -20.52 1.68 -10.60
N ILE A 22 -20.33 1.93 -9.31
CA ILE A 22 -19.27 1.28 -8.52
C ILE A 22 -19.50 -0.23 -8.43
N SER A 23 -20.74 -0.67 -8.20
CA SER A 23 -21.04 -2.08 -8.10
C SER A 23 -20.88 -2.82 -9.43
N SER A 24 -21.21 -2.19 -10.55
CA SER A 24 -21.01 -2.80 -11.86
C SER A 24 -19.54 -2.83 -12.28
N GLY A 25 -18.73 -1.89 -11.79
CA GLY A 25 -17.30 -1.87 -12.06
C GLY A 25 -16.49 -2.83 -11.18
N THR A 26 -16.96 -3.10 -9.98
CA THR A 26 -16.25 -3.93 -9.00
C THR A 26 -16.86 -5.30 -8.78
N GLY A 27 -18.17 -5.45 -9.03
CA GLY A 27 -18.86 -6.73 -8.97
C GLY A 27 -18.67 -7.57 -10.20
N ALA A 28 -17.90 -7.06 -11.12
CA ALA A 28 -17.53 -7.85 -12.26
C ALA A 28 -16.69 -9.02 -11.77
N GLU A 29 -17.21 -10.04 -11.94
CA GLU A 29 -16.68 -11.27 -12.31
C GLU A 29 -15.23 -11.48 -12.01
N PRO A 30 -14.92 -12.48 -11.26
CA PRO A 30 -13.58 -13.04 -11.22
C PRO A 30 -13.18 -13.65 -12.57
N VAL A 31 -13.79 -13.20 -13.65
CA VAL A 31 -13.45 -13.67 -14.98
C VAL A 31 -12.03 -13.31 -15.30
N GLY A 32 -11.22 -14.32 -15.49
CA GLY A 32 -9.85 -14.13 -15.90
C GLY A 32 -8.97 -13.55 -14.82
N VAL A 33 -9.26 -13.83 -13.57
CA VAL A 33 -8.29 -13.57 -12.52
C VAL A 33 -7.11 -14.49 -12.79
N SER A 34 -6.26 -14.03 -13.69
CA SER A 34 -4.95 -14.63 -13.81
C SER A 34 -4.25 -14.48 -12.47
N SER A 35 -3.42 -15.42 -12.12
CA SER A 35 -2.67 -15.43 -10.86
C SER A 35 -1.84 -14.16 -10.61
N GLY A 36 -1.76 -13.27 -11.58
CA GLY A 36 -1.09 -11.99 -11.47
C GLY A 36 -1.97 -10.80 -11.13
N VAL A 37 -3.29 -10.96 -11.10
CA VAL A 37 -4.22 -9.85 -10.84
C VAL A 37 -4.65 -9.88 -9.39
N ARG A 38 -4.45 -8.76 -8.71
CA ARG A 38 -4.92 -8.58 -7.34
C ARG A 38 -6.38 -8.15 -7.31
N SER A 39 -7.15 -8.68 -6.36
CA SER A 39 -8.46 -8.14 -6.05
C SER A 39 -8.34 -6.70 -5.53
N LEU A 40 -9.40 -5.92 -5.62
CA LEU A 40 -9.41 -4.55 -5.09
C LEU A 40 -9.08 -4.53 -3.58
N GLY A 41 -9.65 -5.46 -2.82
CA GLY A 41 -9.34 -5.61 -1.39
C GLY A 41 -7.85 -5.90 -1.16
N GLN A 42 -7.24 -6.74 -1.96
CA GLN A 42 -5.81 -7.05 -1.85
C GLN A 42 -4.94 -5.83 -2.19
N VAL A 43 -5.34 -5.02 -3.16
CA VAL A 43 -4.62 -3.77 -3.47
C VAL A 43 -4.64 -2.82 -2.28
N PHE A 44 -5.75 -2.70 -1.56
CA PHE A 44 -5.83 -1.88 -0.35
C PHE A 44 -4.96 -2.43 0.77
N ILE A 45 -4.95 -3.73 0.97
CA ILE A 45 -4.09 -4.39 1.97
C ILE A 45 -2.62 -4.13 1.64
N ASP A 46 -2.20 -4.37 0.41
CA ASP A 46 -0.83 -4.16 -0.02
C ASP A 46 -0.39 -2.70 0.13
N SER A 47 -1.24 -1.76 -0.28
CA SER A 47 -0.96 -0.32 -0.10
C SER A 47 -0.87 0.09 1.36
N SER A 48 -1.69 -0.51 2.21
CA SER A 48 -1.65 -0.28 3.65
C SER A 48 -0.35 -0.80 4.26
N ILE A 49 0.10 -1.98 3.86
CA ILE A 49 1.38 -2.56 4.28
C ILE A 49 2.53 -1.62 3.92
N GLU A 50 2.61 -1.20 2.67
CA GLU A 50 3.67 -0.32 2.18
C GLU A 50 3.74 1.00 2.96
N ARG A 51 2.59 1.64 3.13
CA ARG A 51 2.50 2.92 3.84
C ARG A 51 2.87 2.78 5.31
N THR A 52 2.28 1.82 5.99
CA THR A 52 2.50 1.60 7.42
C THR A 52 3.95 1.21 7.68
N ALA A 53 4.53 0.34 6.87
CA ALA A 53 5.92 -0.05 6.99
C ALA A 53 6.86 1.16 6.88
N LYS A 54 6.67 2.02 5.89
CA LYS A 54 7.47 3.23 5.70
C LYS A 54 7.37 4.20 6.88
N ILE A 55 6.15 4.44 7.36
CA ILE A 55 5.92 5.32 8.51
C ILE A 55 6.62 4.76 9.75
N ASN A 56 6.50 3.47 9.99
CA ASN A 56 7.12 2.83 11.14
C ASN A 56 8.64 2.85 11.07
N LEU A 57 9.23 2.64 9.90
CA LEU A 57 10.68 2.74 9.71
C LEU A 57 11.19 4.13 10.11
N TYR A 58 10.52 5.18 9.68
CA TYR A 58 10.92 6.55 10.01
C TYR A 58 10.79 6.87 11.49
N LYS A 59 9.88 6.22 12.19
CA LYS A 59 9.72 6.35 13.64
C LYS A 59 10.75 5.55 14.43
N LEU A 60 11.16 4.41 13.91
CA LEU A 60 12.12 3.53 14.58
C LEU A 60 13.53 4.10 14.60
N ASP A 61 13.97 4.67 13.49
CA ASP A 61 15.32 5.24 13.38
C ASP A 61 15.32 6.37 12.34
N ALA A 62 15.86 7.52 12.72
CA ALA A 62 15.96 8.68 11.85
C ALA A 62 16.84 8.42 10.62
N ARG A 63 17.77 7.48 10.68
CA ARG A 63 18.63 7.10 9.56
C ARG A 63 17.87 6.54 8.38
N PHE A 64 16.67 5.99 8.58
CA PHE A 64 15.81 5.55 7.48
C PHE A 64 15.33 6.69 6.58
N LYS A 65 15.20 7.90 7.11
CA LYS A 65 14.86 9.08 6.30
C LYS A 65 15.96 9.46 5.31
N GLN A 66 17.18 9.15 5.65
CA GLN A 66 18.36 9.43 4.84
C GLN A 66 18.77 8.23 3.98
N SER A 67 18.21 7.07 4.27
CA SER A 67 18.43 5.84 3.52
C SER A 67 17.30 5.64 2.50
N ARG A 68 17.64 5.03 1.38
CA ARG A 68 16.63 4.70 0.36
C ARG A 68 16.14 3.29 0.59
N VAL A 69 15.12 3.15 1.43
CA VAL A 69 14.46 1.88 1.64
C VAL A 69 13.10 1.92 0.95
N ASN A 70 12.87 0.99 0.06
CA ASN A 70 11.60 0.81 -0.62
C ASN A 70 10.91 -0.42 -0.07
N VAL A 71 9.62 -0.27 0.16
CA VAL A 71 8.74 -1.36 0.60
C VAL A 71 7.69 -1.55 -0.49
N ASN A 72 7.65 -2.74 -1.06
CA ASN A 72 6.63 -3.11 -2.04
C ASN A 72 5.90 -4.35 -1.56
N SER A 73 4.59 -4.34 -1.67
CA SER A 73 3.75 -5.48 -1.29
C SER A 73 2.91 -5.94 -2.46
N PHE A 74 2.89 -7.25 -2.69
CA PHE A 74 2.06 -7.89 -3.68
C PHE A 74 1.50 -9.19 -3.13
N HIS A 75 0.18 -9.30 -3.05
CA HIS A 75 -0.51 -10.43 -2.40
C HIS A 75 0.01 -10.71 -0.98
N SER A 76 0.28 -9.64 -0.22
CA SER A 76 0.84 -9.70 1.13
C SER A 76 2.26 -10.27 1.22
N ASN A 77 2.94 -10.45 0.08
CA ASN A 77 4.36 -10.73 0.03
C ASN A 77 5.13 -9.41 -0.07
N VAL A 78 6.02 -9.17 0.84
CA VAL A 78 6.74 -7.90 0.94
C VAL A 78 8.15 -8.04 0.41
N LEU A 79 8.52 -7.12 -0.46
CA LEU A 79 9.87 -6.96 -0.97
C LEU A 79 10.48 -5.70 -0.37
N LEU A 80 11.58 -5.85 0.32
CA LEU A 80 12.40 -4.75 0.84
C LEU A 80 13.61 -4.58 -0.05
N THR A 81 13.81 -3.39 -0.56
CA THR A 81 14.97 -3.03 -1.40
C THR A 81 15.54 -1.70 -0.96
N GLY A 82 16.75 -1.43 -1.36
CA GLY A 82 17.42 -0.18 -1.06
C GLY A 82 18.79 -0.37 -0.43
N GLN A 83 19.25 0.66 0.24
CA GLN A 83 20.57 0.67 0.86
C GLN A 83 20.51 1.32 2.24
N VAL A 84 21.14 0.70 3.20
CA VAL A 84 21.26 1.18 4.58
C VAL A 84 22.72 1.17 5.00
N PRO A 85 23.13 2.02 5.96
CA PRO A 85 24.53 2.12 6.37
C PRO A 85 25.05 0.91 7.15
N ASP A 86 24.20 0.13 7.80
CA ASP A 86 24.65 -1.01 8.58
C ASP A 86 23.63 -2.18 8.58
N ALA A 87 24.09 -3.34 9.03
CA ALA A 87 23.29 -4.56 9.08
C ALA A 87 22.16 -4.47 10.10
N HIS A 88 22.30 -3.68 11.14
CA HIS A 88 21.29 -3.49 12.16
C HIS A 88 20.02 -2.87 11.56
N LEU A 89 20.18 -1.85 10.72
CA LEU A 89 19.06 -1.20 10.04
C LEU A 89 18.35 -2.14 9.06
N LYS A 90 19.12 -2.98 8.36
CA LYS A 90 18.55 -4.01 7.49
C LYS A 90 17.66 -4.97 8.26
N GLN A 91 18.13 -5.46 9.39
CA GLN A 91 17.38 -6.37 10.25
C GLN A 91 16.16 -5.67 10.87
N LEU A 92 16.32 -4.43 11.31
CA LEU A 92 15.26 -3.64 11.89
C LEU A 92 14.11 -3.40 10.88
N ALA A 93 14.42 -3.18 9.62
CA ALA A 93 13.43 -3.06 8.56
C ALA A 93 12.64 -4.36 8.38
N GLU A 94 13.31 -5.50 8.39
CA GLU A 94 12.65 -6.80 8.29
C GLU A 94 11.76 -7.08 9.49
N ASP A 95 12.26 -6.84 10.69
CA ASP A 95 11.51 -7.06 11.93
C ASP A 95 10.26 -6.19 12.01
N ASN A 96 10.35 -4.96 11.54
CA ASN A 96 9.20 -4.06 11.44
C ASN A 96 8.08 -4.64 10.57
N VAL A 97 8.43 -5.16 9.41
CA VAL A 97 7.47 -5.75 8.48
C VAL A 97 6.94 -7.08 9.02
N ARG A 98 7.80 -7.87 9.64
CA ARG A 98 7.42 -9.17 10.23
C ARG A 98 6.39 -9.03 11.35
N ALA A 99 6.40 -7.92 12.07
CA ALA A 99 5.43 -7.63 13.13
C ALA A 99 4.02 -7.30 12.59
N MET A 100 3.89 -7.08 11.30
CA MET A 100 2.60 -6.74 10.69
C MET A 100 1.79 -8.00 10.39
N SER A 101 0.55 -8.03 10.85
CA SER A 101 -0.32 -9.21 10.75
C SER A 101 -0.72 -9.59 9.32
N ASP A 102 -0.76 -8.59 8.42
CA ASP A 102 -1.19 -8.80 7.04
C ASP A 102 -0.09 -9.32 6.12
N VAL A 103 1.13 -9.43 6.61
CA VAL A 103 2.31 -9.86 5.85
C VAL A 103 2.45 -11.37 5.91
N LYS A 104 2.56 -12.01 4.75
CA LYS A 104 2.75 -13.46 4.63
C LYS A 104 4.21 -13.83 4.49
N THR A 105 4.91 -13.18 3.59
CA THR A 105 6.31 -13.48 3.24
C THR A 105 7.10 -12.20 3.11
N ILE A 106 8.37 -12.26 3.49
CA ILE A 106 9.28 -11.11 3.41
C ILE A 106 10.51 -11.51 2.61
N HIS A 107 10.83 -10.70 1.61
CA HIS A 107 12.05 -10.81 0.83
C HIS A 107 12.89 -9.57 1.09
N ASN A 108 13.97 -9.73 1.84
CA ASN A 108 14.84 -8.62 2.24
C ASN A 108 16.09 -8.56 1.37
N TYR A 109 16.03 -7.70 0.36
CA TYR A 109 17.15 -7.43 -0.55
C TYR A 109 17.80 -6.07 -0.30
N ILE A 110 17.69 -5.55 0.92
CA ILE A 110 18.37 -4.33 1.32
C ILE A 110 19.86 -4.60 1.31
N THR A 111 20.62 -3.72 0.68
CA THR A 111 22.09 -3.77 0.66
C THR A 111 22.67 -2.88 1.74
N ILE A 112 23.85 -3.23 2.22
CA ILE A 112 24.56 -2.46 3.22
C ILE A 112 25.67 -1.66 2.49
N GLY A 113 25.69 -0.37 2.72
CA GLY A 113 26.67 0.52 2.11
C GLY A 113 26.62 1.93 2.68
N PRO A 114 27.54 2.80 2.28
CA PRO A 114 27.56 4.17 2.78
C PRO A 114 26.28 4.91 2.43
N GLN A 115 25.92 5.86 3.29
CA GLN A 115 24.74 6.68 3.11
C GLN A 115 24.85 7.49 1.82
N ILE A 116 23.85 7.35 0.95
CA ILE A 116 23.81 8.08 -0.31
C ILE A 116 23.10 9.41 -0.06
N GLY A 117 23.87 10.51 -0.09
CA GLY A 117 23.29 11.85 0.00
C GLY A 117 22.53 12.23 -1.28
N TYR A 118 21.66 13.21 -1.16
CA TYR A 118 20.85 13.75 -2.25
C TYR A 118 21.70 14.42 -3.32
N GLY A 119 22.64 14.02 -3.84
CA GLY A 119 23.48 14.63 -4.87
C GLY A 119 24.47 13.66 -5.47
N ALA A 120 24.44 12.43 -4.98
CA ALA A 120 25.35 11.38 -5.40
C ALA A 120 24.82 10.51 -6.55
N ILE A 121 23.78 10.99 -7.22
CA ILE A 121 23.15 10.26 -8.34
C ILE A 121 23.35 11.05 -9.61
#